data_ad59a640065e3e504ebf939fbfe57668
#
_entry.id   ad59a640065e3e504ebf939fbfe57668
#
_cell.length_a   1.000
_cell.length_b   1.000
_cell.length_c   1.000
_cell.angle_alpha   90.00
_cell.angle_beta   90.00
_cell.angle_gamma   90.00
#
_symmetry.space_group_name_H-M   'P 1'
#
loop_
_entity.id
_entity.type
_entity.pdbx_description
1 polymer ?
#
loop_
_entity_poly.entity_id
_entity_poly.type
_entity_poly.pdbx_seq_one_letter_code
_entity_poly.pdbx_strand_id
1 'polypeptide(L)'
;LLHDQHAALADQDSARAEGGAAPRPLRVALAAPTGKAAARLEEAVRDAGRSLPAQDRERIGDLGASTVHRLLGWTPEGRNRFRHNGFNRLPYDVVVVDEMSMVPLTLMARLLEALRPDARLILVGDPDQLASVEAGAVLADIVNADPRPDAALAAALSEVLPDGQPDHPEPATALGVVRLQHTWRFGGAIGDLARAIRAAEPDRVIETLRSGDPALVFSEPSGAPAVVGDAAVDAAALEALRREVVGPARMIKDAAERGEVDAALAALEQHRLLCAHRRGPYGVTRWTREILRWLGEAIPGYGSGGEWYPGRPLLITANDYESSLYNGDTGVVVQLPAGLRAAFARGGSPTLIAPVRLDAVQSVHAMTVHRAQGSQFHTVSFVVPPPDSPLLTRELLYTAVTRATEKVIVLGTEEAIRRAIQRPANRASGLRSRL
;
A
#
# COMPACT_ATOMS: atom_id res chain seq x y z
N LEU A 1 -14.81 10.34 -20.27
CA LEU A 1 -16.15 9.99 -19.78
C LEU A 1 -16.72 11.05 -18.83
N LEU A 2 -16.12 11.30 -17.65
CA LEU A 2 -16.62 12.30 -16.68
C LEU A 2 -16.65 13.71 -17.27
N HIS A 3 -15.64 14.12 -18.02
CA HIS A 3 -15.61 15.39 -18.75
C HIS A 3 -16.67 15.45 -19.84
N ASP A 4 -16.88 14.35 -20.57
CA ASP A 4 -17.90 14.29 -21.63
C ASP A 4 -19.33 14.37 -21.04
N GLN A 5 -19.57 13.66 -19.91
CA GLN A 5 -20.84 13.78 -19.18
C GLN A 5 -21.08 15.19 -18.66
N HIS A 6 -20.04 15.85 -18.12
CA HIS A 6 -20.14 17.21 -17.63
C HIS A 6 -20.41 18.21 -18.78
N ALA A 7 -19.75 18.05 -19.92
CA ALA A 7 -20.00 18.85 -21.10
C ALA A 7 -21.43 18.65 -21.62
N ALA A 8 -21.92 17.41 -21.69
CA ALA A 8 -23.28 17.11 -22.13
C ALA A 8 -24.35 17.70 -21.18
N LEU A 9 -24.12 17.66 -19.87
CA LEU A 9 -25.01 18.28 -18.88
C LEU A 9 -25.01 19.80 -19.00
N ALA A 10 -23.81 20.40 -19.17
CA ALA A 10 -23.68 21.84 -19.35
C ALA A 10 -24.31 22.34 -20.66
N ASP A 11 -24.25 21.56 -21.74
CA ASP A 11 -24.95 21.84 -23.00
C ASP A 11 -26.47 21.79 -22.83
N GLN A 12 -26.99 20.85 -22.04
CA GLN A 12 -28.44 20.79 -21.72
C GLN A 12 -28.90 21.98 -20.88
N ASP A 13 -28.10 22.41 -19.90
CA ASP A 13 -28.39 23.58 -19.07
C ASP A 13 -28.23 24.89 -19.86
N SER A 14 -27.27 24.95 -20.78
CA SER A 14 -27.08 26.10 -21.67
C SER A 14 -28.22 26.25 -22.68
N ALA A 15 -28.78 25.14 -23.13
CA ALA A 15 -29.98 25.15 -23.99
C ALA A 15 -31.24 25.62 -23.28
N ARG A 16 -31.24 25.61 -21.92
CA ARG A 16 -32.32 26.10 -21.08
C ARG A 16 -32.15 27.55 -20.59
N ALA A 17 -30.91 28.06 -20.64
CA ALA A 17 -30.59 29.43 -20.20
C ALA A 17 -30.12 30.26 -21.39
N GLU A 18 -30.84 31.27 -21.80
CA GLU A 18 -30.39 32.29 -22.73
C GLU A 18 -29.16 33.00 -22.14
N GLY A 19 -27.95 32.63 -22.52
CA GLY A 19 -26.72 33.27 -22.07
C GLY A 19 -25.69 32.35 -21.39
N GLY A 20 -25.69 31.04 -21.66
CA GLY A 20 -24.79 30.05 -21.03
C GLY A 20 -23.30 30.30 -21.30
N ALA A 21 -22.52 30.48 -20.21
CA ALA A 21 -21.07 30.46 -20.27
C ALA A 21 -20.57 29.05 -20.66
N ALA A 22 -19.48 28.99 -21.43
CA ALA A 22 -18.85 27.72 -21.79
C ALA A 22 -18.59 26.85 -20.55
N PRO A 23 -18.80 25.52 -20.62
CA PRO A 23 -18.60 24.63 -19.48
C PRO A 23 -17.16 24.72 -18.98
N ARG A 24 -16.99 25.04 -17.71
CA ARG A 24 -15.66 25.10 -17.09
C ARG A 24 -15.08 23.68 -16.96
N PRO A 25 -13.76 23.51 -17.06
CA PRO A 25 -13.12 22.23 -16.80
C PRO A 25 -13.44 21.70 -15.40
N LEU A 26 -13.64 20.37 -15.27
CA LEU A 26 -13.80 19.72 -13.98
C LEU A 26 -12.54 19.88 -13.13
N ARG A 27 -12.73 20.28 -11.88
CA ARG A 27 -11.65 20.31 -10.88
C ARG A 27 -11.61 18.97 -10.17
N VAL A 28 -10.54 18.23 -10.42
CA VAL A 28 -10.30 16.90 -9.84
C VAL A 28 -9.23 17.01 -8.76
N ALA A 29 -9.46 16.36 -7.61
CA ALA A 29 -8.45 16.16 -6.57
C ALA A 29 -8.12 14.68 -6.44
N LEU A 30 -6.82 14.38 -6.35
CA LEU A 30 -6.31 13.05 -6.03
C LEU A 30 -5.77 13.04 -4.61
N ALA A 31 -6.14 12.06 -3.82
CA ALA A 31 -5.69 11.96 -2.44
C ALA A 31 -5.41 10.51 -2.02
N ALA A 32 -4.58 10.35 -0.97
CA ALA A 32 -4.32 9.07 -0.33
C ALA A 32 -4.09 9.29 1.18
N PRO A 33 -4.19 8.26 2.03
CA PRO A 33 -3.99 8.41 3.48
C PRO A 33 -2.56 8.76 3.87
N THR A 34 -1.57 8.33 3.08
CA THR A 34 -0.14 8.56 3.35
C THR A 34 0.54 9.32 2.23
N GLY A 35 1.63 10.04 2.53
CA GLY A 35 2.41 10.76 1.54
C GLY A 35 3.00 9.83 0.48
N LYS A 36 3.47 8.64 0.88
CA LYS A 36 3.98 7.62 -0.04
C LYS A 36 2.91 7.13 -1.01
N ALA A 37 1.70 6.84 -0.52
CA ALA A 37 0.59 6.43 -1.39
C ALA A 37 0.19 7.57 -2.34
N ALA A 38 0.15 8.82 -1.87
CA ALA A 38 -0.13 9.97 -2.72
C ALA A 38 0.91 10.14 -3.84
N ALA A 39 2.20 10.03 -3.51
CA ALA A 39 3.27 10.13 -4.51
C ALA A 39 3.15 9.02 -5.59
N ARG A 40 2.83 7.79 -5.18
CA ARG A 40 2.59 6.67 -6.12
C ARG A 40 1.34 6.86 -6.97
N LEU A 41 0.27 7.39 -6.38
CA LEU A 41 -0.94 7.70 -7.14
C LEU A 41 -0.65 8.75 -8.22
N GLU A 42 0.10 9.81 -7.88
CA GLU A 42 0.52 10.84 -8.82
C GLU A 42 1.37 10.26 -9.96
N GLU A 43 2.34 9.40 -9.63
CA GLU A 43 3.18 8.70 -10.62
C GLU A 43 2.33 7.81 -11.54
N ALA A 44 1.45 6.98 -10.99
CA ALA A 44 0.58 6.09 -11.75
C ALA A 44 -0.35 6.87 -12.70
N VAL A 45 -0.92 7.98 -12.25
CA VAL A 45 -1.78 8.84 -13.09
C VAL A 45 -0.96 9.52 -14.19
N ARG A 46 0.25 9.99 -13.88
CA ARG A 46 1.17 10.59 -14.87
C ARG A 46 1.57 9.57 -15.94
N ASP A 47 1.91 8.35 -15.54
CA ASP A 47 2.32 7.28 -16.46
C ASP A 47 1.13 6.81 -17.33
N ALA A 48 -0.04 6.60 -16.75
CA ALA A 48 -1.26 6.33 -17.50
C ALA A 48 -1.60 7.47 -18.47
N GLY A 49 -1.41 8.70 -18.04
CA GLY A 49 -1.64 9.89 -18.88
C GLY A 49 -0.77 9.92 -20.15
N ARG A 50 0.45 9.34 -20.12
CA ARG A 50 1.33 9.26 -21.30
C ARG A 50 0.74 8.41 -22.42
N SER A 51 -0.07 7.42 -22.10
CA SER A 51 -0.72 6.52 -23.07
C SER A 51 -2.03 7.07 -23.63
N LEU A 52 -2.55 8.17 -23.09
CA LEU A 52 -3.80 8.77 -23.52
C LEU A 52 -3.63 9.60 -24.80
N PRO A 53 -4.71 9.74 -25.63
CA PRO A 53 -4.77 10.71 -26.72
C PRO A 53 -4.42 12.13 -26.25
N ALA A 54 -3.82 12.93 -27.13
CA ALA A 54 -3.38 14.29 -26.78
C ALA A 54 -4.51 15.16 -26.20
N GLN A 55 -5.72 15.05 -26.78
CA GLN A 55 -6.90 15.79 -26.33
C GLN A 55 -7.32 15.42 -24.89
N ASP A 56 -7.26 14.13 -24.51
CA ASP A 56 -7.62 13.68 -23.17
C ASP A 56 -6.54 14.07 -22.17
N ARG A 57 -5.28 14.05 -22.58
CA ARG A 57 -4.13 14.50 -21.80
C ARG A 57 -4.22 15.98 -21.46
N GLU A 58 -4.62 16.82 -22.42
CA GLU A 58 -4.84 18.23 -22.24
C GLU A 58 -6.01 18.53 -21.28
N ARG A 59 -7.09 17.73 -21.35
CA ARG A 59 -8.26 17.82 -20.44
C ARG A 59 -7.94 17.45 -19.02
N ILE A 60 -7.08 16.43 -18.81
CA ILE A 60 -6.68 15.96 -17.47
C ILE A 60 -5.70 16.95 -16.83
N GLY A 61 -4.82 17.56 -17.63
CA GLY A 61 -3.79 18.47 -17.15
C GLY A 61 -2.79 17.76 -16.20
N ASP A 62 -2.09 18.54 -15.39
CA ASP A 62 -1.16 18.02 -14.37
C ASP A 62 -1.91 17.83 -13.04
N LEU A 63 -2.35 16.59 -12.78
CA LEU A 63 -3.03 16.21 -11.54
C LEU A 63 -2.01 15.81 -10.47
N GLY A 64 -1.69 16.73 -9.58
CA GLY A 64 -0.93 16.42 -8.38
C GLY A 64 -1.79 15.65 -7.36
N ALA A 65 -1.16 14.74 -6.61
CA ALA A 65 -1.81 14.04 -5.51
C ALA A 65 -1.32 14.54 -4.15
N SER A 66 -2.17 14.48 -3.14
CA SER A 66 -1.84 14.90 -1.78
C SER A 66 -2.35 13.91 -0.73
N THR A 67 -1.92 14.05 0.52
CA THR A 67 -2.57 13.30 1.59
C THR A 67 -3.97 13.86 1.87
N VAL A 68 -4.90 12.98 2.31
CA VAL A 68 -6.25 13.41 2.74
C VAL A 68 -6.17 14.53 3.78
N HIS A 69 -5.21 14.45 4.71
CA HIS A 69 -4.97 15.51 5.69
C HIS A 69 -4.62 16.85 5.03
N ARG A 70 -3.72 16.83 4.04
CA ARG A 70 -3.32 18.04 3.31
C ARG A 70 -4.47 18.57 2.43
N LEU A 71 -5.22 17.69 1.79
CA LEU A 71 -6.41 18.06 1.03
C LEU A 71 -7.41 18.80 1.90
N LEU A 72 -7.62 18.33 3.15
CA LEU A 72 -8.49 19.00 4.12
C LEU A 72 -7.87 20.26 4.74
N GLY A 73 -6.62 20.58 4.41
CA GLY A 73 -5.92 21.78 4.92
C GLY A 73 -5.51 21.63 6.39
N TRP A 74 -5.08 20.44 6.81
CA TRP A 74 -4.50 20.23 8.12
C TRP A 74 -3.13 20.90 8.21
N THR A 75 -2.88 21.61 9.34
CA THR A 75 -1.57 22.20 9.66
C THR A 75 -1.14 21.73 11.05
N PRO A 76 0.19 21.52 11.28
CA PRO A 76 0.72 21.10 12.60
C PRO A 76 0.34 22.05 13.74
N GLU A 77 0.20 23.34 13.46
CA GLU A 77 -0.16 24.39 14.44
C GLU A 77 -1.65 24.40 14.78
N GLY A 78 -2.48 23.79 13.92
CA GLY A 78 -3.94 23.84 13.99
C GLY A 78 -4.61 22.91 15.01
N ARG A 79 -3.90 22.17 15.85
CA ARG A 79 -4.41 21.25 16.88
C ARG A 79 -5.68 20.51 16.44
N ASN A 80 -5.60 19.62 15.45
CA ASN A 80 -6.71 18.81 14.90
C ASN A 80 -7.83 19.59 14.19
N ARG A 81 -7.60 20.81 13.75
CA ARG A 81 -8.56 21.56 12.93
C ARG A 81 -8.21 21.45 11.46
N PHE A 82 -9.21 21.10 10.67
CA PHE A 82 -9.13 21.13 9.22
C PHE A 82 -9.67 22.46 8.68
N ARG A 83 -8.98 23.03 7.70
CA ARG A 83 -9.43 24.27 7.02
C ARG A 83 -10.73 24.03 6.27
N HIS A 84 -10.81 22.86 5.60
CA HIS A 84 -12.02 22.46 4.89
C HIS A 84 -12.92 21.62 5.80
N ASN A 85 -14.20 21.95 5.82
CA ASN A 85 -15.24 21.39 6.68
C ASN A 85 -16.63 21.72 6.13
N GLY A 86 -17.70 21.45 6.84
CA GLY A 86 -19.09 21.73 6.41
C GLY A 86 -19.39 23.20 6.06
N PHE A 87 -18.64 24.14 6.61
CA PHE A 87 -18.81 25.59 6.35
C PHE A 87 -17.85 26.13 5.28
N ASN A 88 -16.70 25.47 5.08
CA ASN A 88 -15.69 25.82 4.08
C ASN A 88 -15.36 24.56 3.27
N ARG A 89 -16.17 24.27 2.28
CA ARG A 89 -16.09 23.03 1.51
C ARG A 89 -14.94 23.02 0.52
N LEU A 90 -14.53 21.83 0.13
CA LEU A 90 -13.52 21.60 -0.89
C LEU A 90 -14.00 22.15 -2.24
N PRO A 91 -13.14 22.84 -3.00
CA PRO A 91 -13.54 23.47 -4.26
C PRO A 91 -13.54 22.51 -5.46
N TYR A 92 -13.53 21.20 -5.24
CA TYR A 92 -13.40 20.18 -6.29
C TYR A 92 -14.76 19.61 -6.69
N ASP A 93 -14.86 19.22 -7.95
CA ASP A 93 -16.04 18.60 -8.53
C ASP A 93 -15.97 17.08 -8.41
N VAL A 94 -14.72 16.54 -8.43
CA VAL A 94 -14.44 15.12 -8.23
C VAL A 94 -13.29 14.99 -7.24
N VAL A 95 -13.46 14.12 -6.26
CA VAL A 95 -12.39 13.74 -5.31
C VAL A 95 -12.18 12.24 -5.40
N VAL A 96 -10.96 11.84 -5.73
CA VAL A 96 -10.53 10.44 -5.78
C VAL A 96 -9.64 10.16 -4.59
N VAL A 97 -9.96 9.14 -3.81
CA VAL A 97 -9.14 8.73 -2.66
C VAL A 97 -8.69 7.29 -2.85
N ASP A 98 -7.39 7.08 -2.95
CA ASP A 98 -6.78 5.76 -3.07
C ASP A 98 -6.32 5.22 -1.70
N GLU A 99 -6.01 3.92 -1.62
CA GLU A 99 -5.62 3.21 -0.38
C GLU A 99 -6.64 3.40 0.77
N MET A 100 -7.92 3.36 0.43
CA MET A 100 -9.02 3.61 1.37
C MET A 100 -9.09 2.62 2.54
N SER A 101 -8.49 1.44 2.42
CA SER A 101 -8.37 0.49 3.55
C SER A 101 -7.66 1.11 4.76
N MET A 102 -6.76 2.08 4.53
CA MET A 102 -6.00 2.77 5.57
C MET A 102 -6.68 4.01 6.15
N VAL A 103 -7.82 4.45 5.60
CA VAL A 103 -8.52 5.66 6.06
C VAL A 103 -9.41 5.32 7.26
N PRO A 104 -9.17 5.92 8.45
CA PRO A 104 -10.01 5.70 9.62
C PRO A 104 -11.37 6.40 9.49
N LEU A 105 -12.35 5.91 10.24
CA LEU A 105 -13.71 6.43 10.24
C LEU A 105 -13.78 7.94 10.54
N THR A 106 -12.96 8.40 11.47
CA THR A 106 -12.88 9.82 11.84
C THR A 106 -12.43 10.71 10.69
N LEU A 107 -11.41 10.29 9.93
CA LEU A 107 -10.91 11.04 8.77
C LEU A 107 -11.91 10.99 7.61
N MET A 108 -12.56 9.84 7.41
CA MET A 108 -13.61 9.72 6.41
C MET A 108 -14.80 10.65 6.70
N ALA A 109 -15.24 10.74 7.96
CA ALA A 109 -16.28 11.67 8.35
C ALA A 109 -15.91 13.12 8.04
N ARG A 110 -14.66 13.53 8.34
CA ARG A 110 -14.16 14.89 8.02
C ARG A 110 -14.09 15.15 6.51
N LEU A 111 -13.73 14.14 5.74
CA LEU A 111 -13.74 14.25 4.28
C LEU A 111 -15.16 14.45 3.75
N LEU A 112 -16.11 13.65 4.20
CA LEU A 112 -17.52 13.77 3.78
C LEU A 112 -18.14 15.12 4.17
N GLU A 113 -17.86 15.63 5.38
CA GLU A 113 -18.28 16.96 5.81
C GLU A 113 -17.73 18.08 4.90
N ALA A 114 -16.51 17.91 4.40
CA ALA A 114 -15.83 18.91 3.57
C ALA A 114 -16.21 18.86 2.10
N LEU A 115 -16.88 17.81 1.62
CA LEU A 115 -17.33 17.69 0.24
C LEU A 115 -18.53 18.59 -0.03
N ARG A 116 -18.63 19.13 -1.24
CA ARG A 116 -19.86 19.76 -1.73
C ARG A 116 -20.93 18.70 -1.99
N PRO A 117 -22.23 19.03 -1.84
CA PRO A 117 -23.32 18.09 -2.09
C PRO A 117 -23.35 17.54 -3.53
N ASP A 118 -22.86 18.31 -4.49
CA ASP A 118 -22.80 18.01 -5.92
C ASP A 118 -21.45 17.37 -6.35
N ALA A 119 -20.48 17.26 -5.44
CA ALA A 119 -19.19 16.64 -5.73
C ALA A 119 -19.30 15.11 -5.82
N ARG A 120 -18.54 14.52 -6.73
CA ARG A 120 -18.39 13.05 -6.84
C ARG A 120 -17.22 12.60 -5.98
N LEU A 121 -17.45 11.56 -5.18
CA LEU A 121 -16.40 10.90 -4.40
C LEU A 121 -16.15 9.51 -4.96
N ILE A 122 -14.91 9.23 -5.34
CA ILE A 122 -14.45 7.94 -5.83
C ILE A 122 -13.49 7.36 -4.80
N LEU A 123 -13.85 6.23 -4.23
CA LEU A 123 -13.04 5.52 -3.22
C LEU A 123 -12.37 4.31 -3.89
N VAL A 124 -11.05 4.25 -3.85
CA VAL A 124 -10.25 3.16 -4.42
C VAL A 124 -9.50 2.47 -3.29
N GLY A 125 -9.43 1.15 -3.31
CA GLY A 125 -8.69 0.40 -2.30
C GLY A 125 -9.05 -1.07 -2.28
N ASP A 126 -8.39 -1.82 -1.42
CA ASP A 126 -8.59 -3.24 -1.25
C ASP A 126 -9.23 -3.52 0.12
N PRO A 127 -10.49 -3.97 0.18
CA PRO A 127 -11.20 -4.20 1.43
C PRO A 127 -10.65 -5.37 2.25
N ASP A 128 -9.87 -6.25 1.62
CA ASP A 128 -9.29 -7.44 2.22
C ASP A 128 -7.90 -7.18 2.82
N GLN A 129 -7.30 -6.00 2.57
CA GLN A 129 -6.06 -5.57 3.19
C GLN A 129 -6.28 -5.10 4.64
N LEU A 130 -5.16 -5.00 5.38
CA LEU A 130 -5.16 -4.44 6.73
C LEU A 130 -5.82 -3.05 6.75
N ALA A 131 -6.84 -2.93 7.57
CA ALA A 131 -7.48 -1.65 7.82
C ALA A 131 -6.58 -0.72 8.66
N SER A 132 -6.96 0.57 8.73
CA SER A 132 -6.34 1.59 9.58
C SER A 132 -6.08 1.07 11.01
N VAL A 133 -5.02 1.53 11.66
CA VAL A 133 -4.74 1.24 13.07
C VAL A 133 -5.79 1.86 13.99
N GLU A 134 -6.37 2.98 13.58
CA GLU A 134 -7.48 3.64 14.27
C GLU A 134 -8.82 2.91 14.04
N ALA A 135 -9.87 3.32 14.75
CA ALA A 135 -11.17 2.67 14.70
C ALA A 135 -11.82 2.74 13.31
N GLY A 136 -12.42 1.63 12.90
CA GLY A 136 -13.24 1.50 11.69
C GLY A 136 -12.50 0.84 10.52
N ALA A 137 -13.26 0.04 9.77
CA ALA A 137 -12.85 -0.57 8.48
C ALA A 137 -13.80 -0.04 7.39
N VAL A 138 -13.76 1.27 7.15
CA VAL A 138 -14.76 1.98 6.35
C VAL A 138 -14.96 1.35 4.97
N LEU A 139 -13.88 1.07 4.25
CA LEU A 139 -13.99 0.47 2.92
C LEU A 139 -14.62 -0.93 2.97
N ALA A 140 -14.16 -1.77 3.90
CA ALA A 140 -14.71 -3.12 4.06
C ALA A 140 -16.17 -3.09 4.49
N ASP A 141 -16.58 -2.15 5.35
CA ASP A 141 -17.96 -1.98 5.75
C ASP A 141 -18.87 -1.57 4.59
N ILE A 142 -18.41 -0.63 3.73
CA ILE A 142 -19.15 -0.19 2.54
C ILE A 142 -19.28 -1.36 1.54
N VAL A 143 -18.18 -2.05 1.26
CA VAL A 143 -18.14 -3.13 0.27
C VAL A 143 -18.95 -4.35 0.70
N ASN A 144 -19.06 -4.61 2.01
CA ASN A 144 -19.79 -5.73 2.59
C ASN A 144 -21.16 -5.33 3.19
N ALA A 145 -21.63 -4.10 2.93
CA ALA A 145 -22.98 -3.69 3.29
C ALA A 145 -24.02 -4.48 2.47
N ASP A 146 -25.20 -4.69 3.04
CA ASP A 146 -26.31 -5.35 2.32
C ASP A 146 -26.77 -4.44 1.16
N PRO A 147 -26.78 -4.97 -0.07
CA PRO A 147 -27.15 -4.17 -1.23
C PRO A 147 -28.63 -3.72 -1.14
N ARG A 148 -28.86 -2.41 -1.15
CA ARG A 148 -30.20 -1.85 -1.35
C ARG A 148 -30.33 -1.48 -2.82
N PRO A 149 -31.28 -2.06 -3.57
CA PRO A 149 -31.44 -1.75 -4.96
C PRO A 149 -31.74 -0.24 -5.16
N ASP A 150 -30.90 0.43 -5.93
CA ASP A 150 -31.17 1.79 -6.41
C ASP A 150 -31.63 1.70 -7.87
N ALA A 151 -32.93 1.91 -8.09
CA ALA A 151 -33.54 1.81 -9.40
C ALA A 151 -32.99 2.87 -10.38
N ALA A 152 -32.60 4.05 -9.91
CA ALA A 152 -32.04 5.10 -10.74
C ALA A 152 -30.63 4.73 -11.21
N LEU A 153 -29.80 4.16 -10.31
CA LEU A 153 -28.47 3.67 -10.65
C LEU A 153 -28.56 2.47 -11.62
N ALA A 154 -29.48 1.53 -11.39
CA ALA A 154 -29.69 0.40 -12.26
C ALA A 154 -30.11 0.83 -13.69
N ALA A 155 -31.00 1.81 -13.81
CA ALA A 155 -31.40 2.38 -15.09
C ALA A 155 -30.23 3.07 -15.81
N ALA A 156 -29.44 3.88 -15.09
CA ALA A 156 -28.27 4.55 -15.66
C ALA A 156 -27.17 3.56 -16.09
N LEU A 157 -26.99 2.46 -15.37
CA LEU A 157 -26.05 1.41 -15.74
C LEU A 157 -26.48 0.66 -17.00
N SER A 158 -27.78 0.40 -17.16
CA SER A 158 -28.31 -0.28 -18.35
C SER A 158 -28.16 0.55 -19.64
N GLU A 159 -28.10 1.87 -19.53
CA GLU A 159 -27.84 2.76 -20.68
C GLU A 159 -26.36 2.77 -21.13
N VAL A 160 -25.44 2.49 -20.21
CA VAL A 160 -23.98 2.62 -20.45
C VAL A 160 -23.30 1.27 -20.71
N LEU A 161 -23.88 0.18 -20.20
CA LEU A 161 -23.33 -1.17 -20.40
C LEU A 161 -23.84 -1.75 -21.72
N PRO A 162 -22.92 -2.24 -22.61
CA PRO A 162 -23.33 -2.85 -23.86
C PRO A 162 -24.13 -4.13 -23.62
N ASP A 163 -25.13 -4.38 -24.47
CA ASP A 163 -25.92 -5.61 -24.50
C ASP A 163 -25.01 -6.83 -24.60
N GLY A 164 -25.05 -7.72 -23.61
CA GLY A 164 -24.28 -8.97 -23.59
C GLY A 164 -23.37 -9.20 -22.39
N GLN A 165 -23.48 -8.41 -21.35
CA GLN A 165 -22.80 -8.71 -20.08
C GLN A 165 -23.53 -9.81 -19.28
N PRO A 166 -22.80 -10.59 -18.44
CA PRO A 166 -23.35 -11.76 -17.76
C PRO A 166 -24.62 -11.45 -16.98
N ASP A 167 -25.54 -12.41 -16.99
CA ASP A 167 -26.93 -12.35 -16.53
C ASP A 167 -27.18 -11.93 -15.06
N HIS A 168 -26.14 -11.53 -14.34
CA HIS A 168 -26.25 -11.02 -12.97
C HIS A 168 -25.26 -9.85 -12.77
N PRO A 169 -25.74 -8.58 -12.70
CA PRO A 169 -24.98 -7.54 -12.03
C PRO A 169 -24.75 -8.04 -10.59
N GLU A 170 -23.47 -8.17 -10.19
CA GLU A 170 -23.17 -8.49 -8.79
C GLU A 170 -23.96 -7.53 -7.89
N PRO A 171 -24.57 -8.01 -6.79
CA PRO A 171 -25.36 -7.16 -5.89
C PRO A 171 -24.64 -5.87 -5.46
N ALA A 172 -23.33 -5.88 -5.44
CA ALA A 172 -22.47 -4.76 -5.13
C ALA A 172 -22.55 -3.60 -6.16
N THR A 173 -22.87 -3.87 -7.44
CA THR A 173 -23.02 -2.81 -8.47
C THR A 173 -24.22 -1.91 -8.19
N ALA A 174 -25.26 -2.43 -7.52
CA ALA A 174 -26.42 -1.65 -7.11
C ALA A 174 -26.09 -0.54 -6.10
N LEU A 175 -24.96 -0.62 -5.40
CA LEU A 175 -24.47 0.38 -4.45
C LEU A 175 -23.39 1.29 -5.04
N GLY A 176 -23.09 1.21 -6.36
CA GLY A 176 -21.95 1.90 -6.95
C GLY A 176 -20.60 1.30 -6.55
N VAL A 177 -20.58 0.06 -6.06
CA VAL A 177 -19.36 -0.69 -5.71
C VAL A 177 -18.97 -1.57 -6.89
N VAL A 178 -17.76 -1.40 -7.40
CA VAL A 178 -17.19 -2.23 -8.47
C VAL A 178 -16.00 -2.99 -7.91
N ARG A 179 -16.03 -4.32 -7.98
CA ARG A 179 -14.89 -5.17 -7.63
C ARG A 179 -14.10 -5.54 -8.88
N LEU A 180 -12.84 -5.09 -8.94
CA LEU A 180 -11.91 -5.52 -9.98
C LEU A 180 -11.44 -6.94 -9.67
N GLN A 181 -11.62 -7.86 -10.60
CA GLN A 181 -11.29 -9.28 -10.41
C GLN A 181 -9.91 -9.65 -11.00
N HIS A 182 -9.46 -8.90 -12.01
CA HIS A 182 -8.18 -9.18 -12.66
C HIS A 182 -7.01 -8.58 -11.88
N THR A 183 -6.01 -9.40 -11.59
CA THR A 183 -4.79 -9.00 -10.88
C THR A 183 -3.64 -8.87 -11.87
N TRP A 184 -3.11 -7.67 -12.06
CA TRP A 184 -1.96 -7.41 -12.92
C TRP A 184 -0.62 -7.51 -12.19
N ARG A 185 -0.63 -7.40 -10.86
CA ARG A 185 0.56 -7.26 -10.02
C ARG A 185 1.28 -8.58 -9.77
N PHE A 186 0.52 -9.62 -9.54
CA PHE A 186 1.00 -10.98 -9.28
C PHE A 186 0.03 -11.98 -9.90
N GLY A 187 0.56 -13.05 -10.47
CA GLY A 187 -0.19 -14.16 -11.06
C GLY A 187 0.24 -15.49 -10.44
N GLY A 188 -0.17 -16.60 -11.06
CA GLY A 188 0.27 -17.93 -10.66
C GLY A 188 0.01 -18.24 -9.19
N ALA A 189 0.95 -18.90 -8.55
CA ALA A 189 0.82 -19.41 -7.19
C ALA A 189 0.57 -18.34 -6.11
N ILE A 190 1.15 -17.14 -6.25
CA ILE A 190 0.88 -16.02 -5.32
C ILE A 190 -0.57 -15.55 -5.44
N GLY A 191 -1.09 -15.47 -6.67
CA GLY A 191 -2.48 -15.12 -6.92
C GLY A 191 -3.45 -16.16 -6.38
N ASP A 192 -3.13 -17.45 -6.53
CA ASP A 192 -3.93 -18.54 -5.98
C ASP A 192 -3.94 -18.52 -4.45
N LEU A 193 -2.78 -18.30 -3.85
CA LEU A 193 -2.64 -18.15 -2.40
C LEU A 193 -3.47 -16.95 -1.89
N ALA A 194 -3.37 -15.81 -2.53
CA ALA A 194 -4.13 -14.61 -2.15
C ALA A 194 -5.64 -14.85 -2.26
N ARG A 195 -6.10 -15.56 -3.31
CA ARG A 195 -7.52 -15.92 -3.48
C ARG A 195 -8.00 -16.89 -2.37
N ALA A 196 -7.23 -17.92 -2.06
CA ALA A 196 -7.56 -18.88 -1.01
C ALA A 196 -7.62 -18.21 0.38
N ILE A 197 -6.70 -17.27 0.68
CA ILE A 197 -6.73 -16.50 1.93
C ILE A 197 -8.01 -15.65 1.99
N ARG A 198 -8.35 -14.96 0.91
CA ARG A 198 -9.54 -14.09 0.83
C ARG A 198 -10.83 -14.90 0.95
N ALA A 199 -10.88 -16.08 0.34
CA ALA A 199 -12.01 -16.99 0.42
C ALA A 199 -12.17 -17.66 1.80
N ALA A 200 -11.23 -17.45 2.73
CA ALA A 200 -11.18 -18.10 4.05
C ALA A 200 -11.14 -19.63 3.97
N GLU A 201 -10.37 -20.19 3.05
CA GLU A 201 -10.22 -21.63 2.80
C GLU A 201 -8.88 -22.15 3.38
N PRO A 202 -8.82 -22.56 4.67
CA PRO A 202 -7.56 -22.92 5.33
C PRO A 202 -6.83 -24.10 4.65
N ASP A 203 -7.58 -25.12 4.22
CA ASP A 203 -6.99 -26.31 3.59
C ASP A 203 -6.33 -25.94 2.26
N ARG A 204 -7.03 -25.18 1.43
CA ARG A 204 -6.51 -24.70 0.16
C ARG A 204 -5.29 -23.79 0.31
N VAL A 205 -5.25 -22.96 1.35
CA VAL A 205 -4.07 -22.14 1.66
C VAL A 205 -2.86 -23.02 1.96
N ILE A 206 -3.02 -24.06 2.78
CA ILE A 206 -1.93 -24.99 3.12
C ILE A 206 -1.51 -25.81 1.90
N GLU A 207 -2.46 -26.33 1.12
CA GLU A 207 -2.19 -27.02 -0.15
C GLU A 207 -1.38 -26.14 -1.11
N THR A 208 -1.79 -24.89 -1.29
CA THR A 208 -1.10 -23.93 -2.15
C THR A 208 0.31 -23.64 -1.64
N LEU A 209 0.48 -23.42 -0.34
CA LEU A 209 1.80 -23.20 0.26
C LEU A 209 2.73 -24.42 0.13
N ARG A 210 2.19 -25.62 0.07
CA ARG A 210 2.93 -26.90 -0.07
C ARG A 210 2.96 -27.42 -1.51
N SER A 211 2.52 -26.64 -2.49
CA SER A 211 2.44 -27.05 -3.90
C SER A 211 3.79 -27.37 -4.53
N GLY A 212 4.90 -26.90 -3.95
CA GLY A 212 6.23 -26.99 -4.53
C GLY A 212 6.52 -25.96 -5.62
N ASP A 213 5.63 -24.98 -5.82
CA ASP A 213 5.86 -23.88 -6.74
C ASP A 213 7.04 -23.01 -6.23
N PRO A 214 8.03 -22.67 -7.08
CA PRO A 214 9.20 -21.89 -6.68
C PRO A 214 8.87 -20.49 -6.17
N ALA A 215 7.72 -19.93 -6.52
CA ALA A 215 7.26 -18.64 -6.01
C ALA A 215 6.75 -18.71 -4.57
N LEU A 216 6.51 -19.91 -4.03
CA LEU A 216 6.01 -20.11 -2.67
C LEU A 216 6.96 -21.02 -1.87
N VAL A 217 7.45 -20.51 -0.76
CA VAL A 217 8.24 -21.30 0.20
C VAL A 217 7.54 -21.26 1.54
N PHE A 218 7.09 -22.42 1.99
CA PHE A 218 6.55 -22.58 3.33
C PHE A 218 7.56 -23.32 4.21
N SER A 219 7.99 -22.66 5.25
CA SER A 219 8.94 -23.19 6.21
C SER A 219 8.30 -23.32 7.57
N GLU A 220 8.01 -24.59 7.90
CA GLU A 220 7.44 -24.99 9.16
C GLU A 220 8.56 -25.51 10.09
N PRO A 221 8.55 -25.15 11.38
CA PRO A 221 9.53 -25.67 12.32
C PRO A 221 9.38 -27.19 12.43
N SER A 222 10.38 -27.95 11.98
CA SER A 222 10.43 -29.40 12.10
C SER A 222 11.50 -29.81 13.09
N GLY A 223 11.12 -30.37 14.21
CA GLY A 223 12.06 -30.89 15.21
C GLY A 223 12.43 -29.91 16.33
N ALA A 224 13.57 -30.15 16.99
CA ALA A 224 14.06 -29.26 18.05
C ALA A 224 14.35 -27.90 17.46
N PRO A 225 13.69 -26.82 17.92
CA PRO A 225 13.84 -25.51 17.31
C PRO A 225 15.28 -25.05 17.39
N ALA A 226 15.86 -24.66 16.25
CA ALA A 226 17.01 -23.80 16.28
C ALA A 226 16.53 -22.48 16.88
N VAL A 227 16.89 -22.25 18.15
CA VAL A 227 16.35 -21.16 18.97
C VAL A 227 16.93 -19.84 18.45
N VAL A 228 16.24 -19.25 17.48
CA VAL A 228 16.43 -17.81 17.24
C VAL A 228 15.50 -17.07 18.21
N GLY A 229 15.89 -17.02 19.48
CA GLY A 229 14.97 -16.67 20.57
C GLY A 229 13.86 -17.74 20.70
N ASP A 230 12.74 -17.43 21.34
CA ASP A 230 11.62 -18.36 21.46
C ASP A 230 10.82 -18.60 20.16
N ALA A 231 11.23 -18.02 19.03
CA ALA A 231 10.63 -18.33 17.73
C ALA A 231 11.24 -19.61 17.17
N ALA A 232 10.44 -20.66 17.11
CA ALA A 232 10.81 -21.92 16.50
C ALA A 232 10.91 -21.74 14.97
N VAL A 233 12.13 -21.70 14.44
CA VAL A 233 12.42 -21.71 13.00
C VAL A 233 13.38 -22.85 12.74
N ASP A 234 13.11 -23.64 11.72
CA ASP A 234 14.03 -24.70 11.31
C ASP A 234 15.37 -24.12 10.85
N ALA A 235 16.50 -24.81 11.17
CA ALA A 235 17.85 -24.36 10.82
C ALA A 235 18.04 -24.22 9.30
N ALA A 236 17.46 -25.15 8.52
CA ALA A 236 17.51 -25.10 7.06
C ALA A 236 16.73 -23.90 6.50
N ALA A 237 15.58 -23.59 7.09
CA ALA A 237 14.77 -22.45 6.76
C ALA A 237 15.48 -21.13 7.11
N LEU A 238 16.16 -21.10 8.24
CA LEU A 238 16.92 -19.93 8.66
C LEU A 238 18.07 -19.65 7.69
N GLU A 239 18.78 -20.70 7.23
CA GLU A 239 19.84 -20.57 6.25
C GLU A 239 19.32 -20.18 4.86
N ALA A 240 18.13 -20.68 4.47
CA ALA A 240 17.46 -20.23 3.24
C ALA A 240 17.08 -18.75 3.33
N LEU A 241 16.49 -18.32 4.44
CA LEU A 241 16.18 -16.91 4.69
C LEU A 241 17.45 -16.04 4.68
N ARG A 242 18.53 -16.51 5.30
CA ARG A 242 19.83 -15.80 5.30
C ARG A 242 20.31 -15.53 3.87
N ARG A 243 20.21 -16.51 2.98
CA ARG A 243 20.59 -16.32 1.57
C ARG A 243 19.74 -15.26 0.86
N GLU A 244 18.43 -15.28 1.09
CA GLU A 244 17.49 -14.30 0.50
C GLU A 244 17.74 -12.87 1.02
N VAL A 245 18.29 -12.72 2.22
CA VAL A 245 18.64 -11.42 2.81
C VAL A 245 20.01 -10.94 2.38
N VAL A 246 21.02 -11.83 2.41
CA VAL A 246 22.44 -11.46 2.18
C VAL A 246 22.69 -11.11 0.72
N GLY A 247 22.07 -11.84 -0.23
CA GLY A 247 22.25 -11.59 -1.66
C GLY A 247 21.91 -10.15 -2.06
N PRO A 248 20.65 -9.72 -1.86
CA PRO A 248 20.25 -8.34 -2.13
C PRO A 248 21.04 -7.28 -1.36
N ALA A 249 21.36 -7.53 -0.07
CA ALA A 249 22.15 -6.59 0.72
C ALA A 249 23.56 -6.38 0.16
N ARG A 250 24.18 -7.43 -0.39
CA ARG A 250 25.46 -7.32 -1.10
C ARG A 250 25.31 -6.50 -2.37
N MET A 251 24.28 -6.76 -3.18
CA MET A 251 24.01 -5.97 -4.39
C MET A 251 23.80 -4.49 -4.06
N ILE A 252 23.05 -4.19 -3.00
CA ILE A 252 22.85 -2.80 -2.52
C ILE A 252 24.20 -2.16 -2.19
N LYS A 253 25.04 -2.85 -1.38
CA LYS A 253 26.34 -2.32 -0.96
C LYS A 253 27.26 -2.09 -2.16
N ASP A 254 27.40 -3.07 -3.04
CA ASP A 254 28.28 -3.01 -4.19
C ASP A 254 27.88 -1.88 -5.16
N ALA A 255 26.57 -1.73 -5.45
CA ALA A 255 26.05 -0.64 -6.27
C ALA A 255 26.25 0.72 -5.59
N ALA A 256 25.99 0.79 -4.29
CA ALA A 256 26.13 2.03 -3.52
C ALA A 256 27.58 2.51 -3.43
N GLU A 257 28.56 1.60 -3.30
CA GLU A 257 29.99 1.92 -3.30
C GLU A 257 30.49 2.40 -4.68
N ARG A 258 29.89 1.89 -5.76
CA ARG A 258 30.18 2.36 -7.13
C ARG A 258 29.44 3.63 -7.52
N GLY A 259 28.52 4.15 -6.66
CA GLY A 259 27.71 5.31 -6.95
C GLY A 259 26.58 5.06 -7.96
N GLU A 260 26.21 3.81 -8.19
CA GLU A 260 25.14 3.36 -9.08
C GLU A 260 23.79 3.49 -8.39
N VAL A 261 23.25 4.71 -8.36
CA VAL A 261 22.05 5.07 -7.56
C VAL A 261 20.85 4.21 -7.91
N ASP A 262 20.51 4.11 -9.20
CA ASP A 262 19.33 3.37 -9.65
C ASP A 262 19.46 1.87 -9.37
N ALA A 263 20.63 1.30 -9.56
CA ALA A 263 20.91 -0.10 -9.24
C ALA A 263 20.80 -0.39 -7.73
N ALA A 264 21.28 0.52 -6.88
CA ALA A 264 21.17 0.40 -5.43
C ALA A 264 19.70 0.49 -4.95
N LEU A 265 18.91 1.38 -5.54
CA LEU A 265 17.48 1.51 -5.24
C LEU A 265 16.69 0.29 -5.74
N ALA A 266 16.99 -0.21 -6.95
CA ALA A 266 16.35 -1.42 -7.47
C ALA A 266 16.71 -2.66 -6.61
N ALA A 267 17.96 -2.78 -6.17
CA ALA A 267 18.36 -3.85 -5.27
C ALA A 267 17.68 -3.78 -3.90
N LEU A 268 17.30 -2.57 -3.42
CA LEU A 268 16.56 -2.39 -2.18
C LEU A 268 15.14 -2.99 -2.25
N GLU A 269 14.55 -3.10 -3.44
CA GLU A 269 13.22 -3.66 -3.66
C GLU A 269 13.22 -5.19 -3.84
N GLN A 270 14.42 -5.81 -3.97
CA GLN A 270 14.53 -7.25 -4.20
C GLN A 270 14.01 -8.11 -3.07
N HIS A 271 14.20 -7.72 -1.82
CA HIS A 271 13.76 -8.51 -0.66
C HIS A 271 13.32 -7.64 0.50
N ARG A 272 12.27 -8.11 1.21
CA ARG A 272 11.85 -7.51 2.49
C ARG A 272 11.37 -8.56 3.47
N LEU A 273 11.91 -8.50 4.71
CA LEU A 273 11.39 -9.29 5.83
C LEU A 273 10.28 -8.52 6.53
N LEU A 274 9.10 -9.13 6.60
CA LEU A 274 7.90 -8.59 7.22
C LEU A 274 7.58 -9.32 8.53
N CYS A 275 7.17 -8.55 9.53
CA CYS A 275 6.74 -9.03 10.85
C CYS A 275 5.38 -8.45 11.21
N ALA A 276 4.62 -9.14 12.05
CA ALA A 276 3.40 -8.59 12.67
C ALA A 276 3.74 -7.58 13.79
N HIS A 277 4.75 -7.91 14.58
CA HIS A 277 5.12 -7.19 15.80
C HIS A 277 6.34 -6.28 15.61
N ARG A 278 6.43 -5.22 16.43
CA ARG A 278 7.66 -4.39 16.52
C ARG A 278 8.70 -5.02 17.43
N ARG A 279 8.28 -5.63 18.53
CA ARG A 279 9.12 -6.20 19.59
C ARG A 279 8.78 -7.67 19.83
N GLY A 280 9.59 -8.34 20.63
CA GLY A 280 9.44 -9.76 20.95
C GLY A 280 10.10 -10.69 19.93
N PRO A 281 10.00 -12.02 20.10
CA PRO A 281 10.68 -13.04 19.28
C PRO A 281 10.30 -12.98 17.80
N TYR A 282 9.06 -12.64 17.50
CA TYR A 282 8.49 -12.52 16.16
C TYR A 282 8.51 -11.07 15.64
N GLY A 283 9.24 -10.18 16.30
CA GLY A 283 9.20 -8.74 16.04
C GLY A 283 10.37 -8.20 15.24
N VAL A 284 10.16 -7.04 14.63
CA VAL A 284 11.13 -6.30 13.80
C VAL A 284 12.47 -6.12 14.52
N THR A 285 12.47 -5.74 15.80
CA THR A 285 13.72 -5.48 16.55
C THR A 285 14.61 -6.73 16.64
N ARG A 286 14.01 -7.90 16.86
CA ARG A 286 14.73 -9.18 16.94
C ARG A 286 15.32 -9.54 15.58
N TRP A 287 14.50 -9.51 14.55
CA TRP A 287 14.90 -9.88 13.19
C TRP A 287 15.89 -8.90 12.58
N THR A 288 15.79 -7.62 12.86
CA THR A 288 16.81 -6.62 12.46
C THR A 288 18.17 -6.96 13.05
N ARG A 289 18.23 -7.36 14.34
CA ARG A 289 19.49 -7.75 14.98
C ARG A 289 20.08 -9.02 14.33
N GLU A 290 19.26 -9.99 14.03
CA GLU A 290 19.69 -11.24 13.39
C GLU A 290 20.21 -10.99 11.97
N ILE A 291 19.48 -10.18 11.19
CA ILE A 291 19.90 -9.78 9.85
C ILE A 291 21.26 -9.05 9.91
N LEU A 292 21.43 -8.09 10.81
CA LEU A 292 22.70 -7.37 10.97
C LEU A 292 23.85 -8.29 11.31
N ARG A 293 23.62 -9.32 12.14
CA ARG A 293 24.63 -10.35 12.43
C ARG A 293 25.03 -11.10 11.14
N TRP A 294 24.06 -11.59 10.37
CA TRP A 294 24.31 -12.29 9.10
C TRP A 294 25.07 -11.43 8.09
N LEU A 295 24.69 -10.14 7.98
CA LEU A 295 25.32 -9.21 7.05
C LEU A 295 26.76 -8.91 7.48
N GLY A 296 27.02 -8.73 8.78
CA GLY A 296 28.37 -8.54 9.31
C GLY A 296 29.30 -9.76 9.09
N GLU A 297 28.72 -10.98 9.16
CA GLU A 297 29.49 -12.23 8.90
C GLU A 297 29.74 -12.45 7.40
N ALA A 298 28.78 -12.12 6.54
CA ALA A 298 28.80 -12.47 5.12
C ALA A 298 29.37 -11.38 4.20
N ILE A 299 29.32 -10.11 4.62
CA ILE A 299 29.70 -8.96 3.80
C ILE A 299 30.81 -8.19 4.52
N PRO A 300 32.06 -8.24 4.04
CA PRO A 300 33.18 -7.54 4.66
C PRO A 300 32.88 -6.04 4.82
N GLY A 301 33.11 -5.53 6.04
CA GLY A 301 32.93 -4.11 6.34
C GLY A 301 31.50 -3.61 6.36
N TYR A 302 30.49 -4.49 6.37
CA TYR A 302 29.08 -4.05 6.48
C TYR A 302 28.85 -3.33 7.80
N GLY A 303 28.37 -2.07 7.72
CA GLY A 303 28.11 -1.25 8.91
C GLY A 303 29.35 -0.69 9.62
N SER A 304 30.56 -0.89 9.12
CA SER A 304 31.79 -0.45 9.78
C SER A 304 32.14 1.04 9.58
N GLY A 305 31.46 1.75 8.68
CA GLY A 305 31.71 3.16 8.35
C GLY A 305 31.04 4.18 9.26
N GLY A 306 30.62 3.81 10.47
CA GLY A 306 29.87 4.67 11.36
C GLY A 306 28.37 4.65 11.08
N GLU A 307 27.66 5.74 11.42
CA GLU A 307 26.21 5.81 11.19
C GLU A 307 25.86 5.82 9.70
N TRP A 308 26.65 6.51 8.88
CA TRP A 308 26.42 6.67 7.44
C TRP A 308 27.46 5.91 6.65
N TYR A 309 27.05 4.79 6.04
CA TYR A 309 27.92 3.96 5.19
C TYR A 309 27.21 3.62 3.88
N PRO A 310 27.95 3.44 2.77
CA PRO A 310 27.35 3.03 1.49
C PRO A 310 26.61 1.69 1.63
N GLY A 311 25.41 1.63 1.08
CA GLY A 311 24.54 0.46 1.18
C GLY A 311 23.66 0.41 2.45
N ARG A 312 23.73 1.41 3.36
CA ARG A 312 22.79 1.50 4.47
C ARG A 312 21.37 1.70 3.95
N PRO A 313 20.45 0.75 4.19
CA PRO A 313 19.05 0.92 3.82
C PRO A 313 18.36 1.85 4.81
N LEU A 314 17.61 2.80 4.28
CA LEU A 314 16.96 3.88 5.03
C LEU A 314 15.45 3.75 5.03
N LEU A 315 14.82 4.17 6.11
CA LEU A 315 13.38 4.34 6.25
C LEU A 315 13.09 5.68 6.90
N ILE A 316 12.30 6.51 6.25
CA ILE A 316 11.80 7.77 6.81
C ILE A 316 10.71 7.47 7.83
N THR A 317 10.79 8.10 9.01
CA THR A 317 9.89 7.83 10.15
C THR A 317 8.91 8.96 10.45
N ALA A 318 9.10 10.14 9.86
CA ALA A 318 8.18 11.26 9.89
C ALA A 318 8.19 12.00 8.54
N ASN A 319 7.10 12.70 8.23
CA ASN A 319 7.05 13.50 7.01
C ASN A 319 8.00 14.70 7.10
N ASP A 320 8.78 14.89 6.06
CA ASP A 320 9.57 16.09 5.78
C ASP A 320 9.08 16.69 4.46
N TYR A 321 8.29 17.73 4.58
CA TYR A 321 7.66 18.38 3.41
C TYR A 321 8.64 19.23 2.63
N GLU A 322 9.72 19.75 3.25
CA GLU A 322 10.74 20.53 2.60
C GLU A 322 11.56 19.66 1.64
N SER A 323 11.95 18.49 2.09
CA SER A 323 12.67 17.50 1.27
C SER A 323 11.74 16.61 0.44
N SER A 324 10.43 16.80 0.54
CA SER A 324 9.40 15.93 -0.07
C SER A 324 9.55 14.46 0.31
N LEU A 325 10.03 14.17 1.53
CA LEU A 325 10.12 12.83 2.08
C LEU A 325 8.93 12.53 2.99
N TYR A 326 8.41 11.31 2.88
CA TYR A 326 7.22 10.89 3.62
C TYR A 326 7.51 9.71 4.52
N ASN A 327 6.76 9.62 5.62
CA ASN A 327 6.84 8.48 6.51
C ASN A 327 6.58 7.17 5.74
N GLY A 328 7.53 6.23 5.83
CA GLY A 328 7.50 4.98 5.10
C GLY A 328 8.31 4.98 3.79
N ASP A 329 8.84 6.13 3.35
CA ASP A 329 9.76 6.15 2.22
C ASP A 329 11.03 5.37 2.54
N THR A 330 11.49 4.58 1.57
CA THR A 330 12.71 3.80 1.67
C THR A 330 13.78 4.34 0.72
N GLY A 331 15.01 4.33 1.17
CA GLY A 331 16.15 4.83 0.40
C GLY A 331 17.41 4.09 0.75
N VAL A 332 18.51 4.50 0.18
CA VAL A 332 19.84 3.90 0.39
C VAL A 332 20.91 4.98 0.42
N VAL A 333 21.91 4.80 1.26
CA VAL A 333 23.10 5.66 1.26
C VAL A 333 24.04 5.22 0.15
N VAL A 334 24.44 6.15 -0.73
CA VAL A 334 25.33 5.91 -1.86
C VAL A 334 26.58 6.79 -1.77
N GLN A 335 27.71 6.28 -2.23
CA GLN A 335 28.97 7.02 -2.36
C GLN A 335 29.02 7.68 -3.73
N LEU A 336 29.00 9.01 -3.75
CA LEU A 336 29.21 9.80 -4.97
C LEU A 336 30.53 10.55 -4.92
N PRO A 337 31.04 11.08 -6.05
CA PRO A 337 32.27 11.88 -6.06
C PRO A 337 32.25 13.08 -5.08
N ALA A 338 31.06 13.65 -4.87
CA ALA A 338 30.83 14.76 -3.92
C ALA A 338 30.57 14.32 -2.48
N GLY A 339 30.80 13.03 -2.15
CA GLY A 339 30.57 12.44 -0.83
C GLY A 339 29.28 11.62 -0.73
N LEU A 340 28.95 11.20 0.49
CA LEU A 340 27.77 10.38 0.74
C LEU A 340 26.47 11.15 0.47
N ARG A 341 25.51 10.46 -0.15
CA ARG A 341 24.14 10.93 -0.35
C ARG A 341 23.15 9.84 0.04
N ALA A 342 22.05 10.23 0.63
CA ALA A 342 20.87 9.38 0.78
C ALA A 342 20.02 9.52 -0.48
N ALA A 343 19.80 8.42 -1.18
CA ALA A 343 19.03 8.34 -2.41
C ALA A 343 17.65 7.74 -2.13
N PHE A 344 16.60 8.38 -2.65
CA PHE A 344 15.21 7.93 -2.56
C PHE A 344 14.60 7.88 -3.95
N ALA A 345 13.88 6.78 -4.26
CA ALA A 345 13.15 6.66 -5.52
C ALA A 345 12.03 7.72 -5.60
N ARG A 346 11.94 8.39 -6.76
CA ARG A 346 10.85 9.30 -7.13
C ARG A 346 10.53 9.11 -8.60
N GLY A 347 9.29 9.40 -8.97
CA GLY A 347 8.86 9.31 -10.37
C GLY A 347 9.76 10.12 -11.29
N GLY A 348 10.62 9.44 -12.04
CA GLY A 348 11.60 10.02 -12.94
C GLY A 348 13.03 9.90 -12.43
N SER A 349 13.56 10.88 -11.70
CA SER A 349 14.94 10.86 -11.20
C SER A 349 14.99 10.69 -9.68
N PRO A 350 15.96 9.92 -9.13
CA PRO A 350 16.13 9.78 -7.70
C PRO A 350 16.39 11.12 -7.00
N THR A 351 15.78 11.30 -5.81
CA THR A 351 16.09 12.44 -4.95
C THR A 351 17.34 12.13 -4.13
N LEU A 352 18.33 13.01 -4.18
CA LEU A 352 19.62 12.87 -3.47
C LEU A 352 19.71 13.92 -2.37
N ILE A 353 19.83 13.47 -1.12
CA ILE A 353 19.86 14.33 0.07
C ILE A 353 21.16 14.10 0.84
N ALA A 354 21.77 15.17 1.35
CA ALA A 354 22.91 15.03 2.24
C ALA A 354 22.46 14.36 3.55
N PRO A 355 23.12 13.29 4.03
CA PRO A 355 22.71 12.57 5.24
C PRO A 355 22.46 13.45 6.46
N VAL A 356 23.26 14.50 6.63
CA VAL A 356 23.15 15.48 7.72
C VAL A 356 21.80 16.24 7.76
N ARG A 357 21.06 16.24 6.67
CA ARG A 357 19.73 16.88 6.58
C ARG A 357 18.57 15.95 6.96
N LEU A 358 18.87 14.69 7.29
CA LEU A 358 17.85 13.68 7.60
C LEU A 358 17.74 13.50 9.12
N ASP A 359 16.70 14.09 9.72
CA ASP A 359 16.47 13.98 11.18
C ASP A 359 15.65 12.75 11.55
N ALA A 360 14.59 12.46 10.78
CA ALA A 360 13.63 11.40 11.07
C ALA A 360 13.88 10.15 10.20
N VAL A 361 15.02 9.50 10.38
CA VAL A 361 15.43 8.35 9.60
C VAL A 361 15.94 7.20 10.47
N GLN A 362 15.73 5.97 10.03
CA GLN A 362 16.28 4.76 10.66
C GLN A 362 16.72 3.76 9.59
N SER A 363 17.62 2.82 9.96
CA SER A 363 17.94 1.69 9.08
C SER A 363 16.75 0.73 8.98
N VAL A 364 16.52 0.14 7.79
CA VAL A 364 15.43 -0.81 7.54
C VAL A 364 15.94 -2.13 6.98
N HIS A 365 16.05 -3.14 7.85
CA HIS A 365 16.36 -4.52 7.45
C HIS A 365 15.12 -5.42 7.56
N ALA A 366 14.20 -5.09 8.45
CA ALA A 366 12.89 -5.68 8.61
C ALA A 366 11.87 -4.59 8.90
N MET A 367 10.60 -4.81 8.58
CA MET A 367 9.53 -3.89 8.90
C MET A 367 8.24 -4.60 9.28
N THR A 368 7.29 -3.88 9.86
CA THR A 368 5.96 -4.43 10.09
C THR A 368 5.15 -4.47 8.80
N VAL A 369 4.23 -5.44 8.69
CA VAL A 369 3.28 -5.51 7.56
C VAL A 369 2.52 -4.18 7.38
N HIS A 370 2.13 -3.53 8.48
CA HIS A 370 1.48 -2.21 8.43
C HIS A 370 2.34 -1.13 7.75
N ARG A 371 3.65 -1.10 8.04
CA ARG A 371 4.57 -0.15 7.38
C ARG A 371 4.88 -0.49 5.93
N ALA A 372 4.67 -1.74 5.54
CA ALA A 372 4.83 -2.19 4.16
C ALA A 372 3.61 -1.87 3.28
N GLN A 373 2.49 -1.41 3.87
CA GLN A 373 1.34 -0.96 3.08
C GLN A 373 1.74 0.13 2.09
N GLY A 374 1.20 0.09 0.89
CA GLY A 374 1.63 0.93 -0.21
C GLY A 374 3.02 0.60 -0.79
N SER A 375 3.75 -0.42 -0.30
CA SER A 375 5.03 -0.88 -0.85
C SER A 375 4.89 -2.23 -1.55
N GLN A 376 5.86 -2.56 -2.42
CA GLN A 376 5.98 -3.86 -3.10
C GLN A 376 7.43 -4.27 -3.13
N PHE A 377 7.67 -5.58 -3.15
CA PHE A 377 9.00 -6.18 -3.18
C PHE A 377 8.97 -7.41 -4.08
N HIS A 378 10.07 -7.74 -4.73
CA HIS A 378 10.16 -8.96 -5.53
C HIS A 378 9.95 -10.19 -4.66
N THR A 379 10.71 -10.30 -3.59
CA THR A 379 10.59 -11.36 -2.59
C THR A 379 10.15 -10.80 -1.24
N VAL A 380 9.16 -11.42 -0.63
CA VAL A 380 8.72 -11.14 0.74
C VAL A 380 8.94 -12.36 1.61
N SER A 381 9.66 -12.20 2.71
CA SER A 381 9.69 -13.17 3.79
C SER A 381 8.80 -12.70 4.93
N PHE A 382 7.79 -13.48 5.28
CA PHE A 382 6.85 -13.14 6.35
C PHE A 382 7.02 -14.06 7.55
N VAL A 383 7.36 -13.47 8.70
CA VAL A 383 7.44 -14.15 9.98
C VAL A 383 6.04 -14.15 10.60
N VAL A 384 5.39 -15.31 10.55
CA VAL A 384 4.04 -15.51 11.10
C VAL A 384 4.13 -15.47 12.62
N PRO A 385 3.33 -14.66 13.32
CA PRO A 385 3.30 -14.65 14.76
C PRO A 385 2.62 -15.92 15.31
N PRO A 386 2.75 -16.23 16.62
CA PRO A 386 2.14 -17.42 17.20
C PRO A 386 0.60 -17.37 17.16
N PRO A 387 -0.09 -18.53 17.25
CA PRO A 387 -1.54 -18.64 17.08
C PRO A 387 -2.38 -17.78 18.03
N ASP A 388 -1.86 -17.50 19.22
CA ASP A 388 -2.50 -16.67 20.26
C ASP A 388 -2.32 -15.15 20.04
N SER A 389 -1.47 -14.75 19.09
CA SER A 389 -1.23 -13.34 18.81
C SER A 389 -2.51 -12.62 18.39
N PRO A 390 -2.84 -11.48 19.02
CA PRO A 390 -4.01 -10.69 18.63
C PRO A 390 -3.86 -10.05 17.25
N LEU A 391 -2.63 -9.90 16.73
CA LEU A 391 -2.37 -9.35 15.41
C LEU A 391 -2.48 -10.40 14.29
N LEU A 392 -2.55 -11.69 14.63
CA LEU A 392 -2.66 -12.75 13.65
C LEU A 392 -4.09 -12.80 13.11
N THR A 393 -4.30 -12.17 11.96
CA THR A 393 -5.60 -12.12 11.27
C THR A 393 -5.43 -12.45 9.79
N ARG A 394 -6.54 -12.75 9.13
CA ARG A 394 -6.59 -13.03 7.70
C ARG A 394 -6.06 -11.87 6.87
N GLU A 395 -6.46 -10.66 7.21
CA GLU A 395 -6.06 -9.42 6.54
C GLU A 395 -4.56 -9.15 6.71
N LEU A 396 -3.96 -9.53 7.86
CA LEU A 396 -2.51 -9.44 8.06
C LEU A 396 -1.77 -10.36 7.10
N LEU A 397 -2.18 -11.64 7.03
CA LEU A 397 -1.57 -12.63 6.15
C LEU A 397 -1.77 -12.24 4.68
N TYR A 398 -2.98 -11.85 4.29
CA TYR A 398 -3.29 -11.36 2.95
C TYR A 398 -2.40 -10.17 2.56
N THR A 399 -2.34 -9.15 3.42
CA THR A 399 -1.52 -7.96 3.16
C THR A 399 -0.04 -8.31 3.03
N ALA A 400 0.49 -9.21 3.87
CA ALA A 400 1.89 -9.63 3.79
C ALA A 400 2.20 -10.33 2.45
N VAL A 401 1.37 -11.30 2.06
CA VAL A 401 1.52 -12.07 0.82
C VAL A 401 1.43 -11.17 -0.41
N THR A 402 0.47 -10.26 -0.45
CA THR A 402 0.24 -9.34 -1.58
C THR A 402 1.26 -8.22 -1.70
N ARG A 403 2.26 -8.15 -0.80
CA ARG A 403 3.43 -7.26 -0.99
C ARG A 403 4.47 -7.84 -1.93
N ALA A 404 4.46 -9.15 -2.18
CA ALA A 404 5.37 -9.80 -3.10
C ALA A 404 4.87 -9.74 -4.54
N THR A 405 5.80 -9.61 -5.49
CA THR A 405 5.52 -9.69 -6.92
C THR A 405 5.99 -11.01 -7.53
N GLU A 406 7.04 -11.64 -6.99
CA GLU A 406 7.66 -12.84 -7.57
C GLU A 406 7.74 -14.01 -6.60
N LYS A 407 8.03 -13.77 -5.30
CA LYS A 407 8.25 -14.85 -4.34
C LYS A 407 7.76 -14.49 -2.93
N VAL A 408 7.11 -15.45 -2.29
CA VAL A 408 6.68 -15.39 -0.88
C VAL A 408 7.34 -16.51 -0.10
N ILE A 409 7.96 -16.15 1.01
CA ILE A 409 8.52 -17.08 1.99
C ILE A 409 7.73 -16.92 3.29
N VAL A 410 7.00 -17.93 3.68
CA VAL A 410 6.19 -17.94 4.91
C VAL A 410 6.92 -18.78 5.97
N LEU A 411 7.28 -18.13 7.07
CA LEU A 411 7.99 -18.72 8.19
C LEU A 411 7.03 -18.83 9.38
N GLY A 412 6.57 -20.04 9.70
CA GLY A 412 5.62 -20.25 10.80
C GLY A 412 4.97 -21.62 10.78
N THR A 413 4.07 -21.89 11.73
CA THR A 413 3.38 -23.17 11.85
C THR A 413 2.10 -23.21 11.03
N GLU A 414 1.70 -24.40 10.57
CA GLU A 414 0.39 -24.61 9.93
C GLU A 414 -0.75 -24.17 10.84
N GLU A 415 -0.66 -24.43 12.15
CA GLU A 415 -1.65 -24.00 13.13
C GLU A 415 -1.85 -22.49 13.11
N ALA A 416 -0.75 -21.71 13.10
CA ALA A 416 -0.82 -20.25 13.06
C ALA A 416 -1.46 -19.76 11.75
N ILE A 417 -1.13 -20.37 10.61
CA ILE A 417 -1.74 -20.00 9.33
C ILE A 417 -3.23 -20.32 9.33
N ARG A 418 -3.65 -21.51 9.75
CA ARG A 418 -5.06 -21.89 9.87
C ARG A 418 -5.82 -20.93 10.79
N ARG A 419 -5.20 -20.57 11.91
CA ARG A 419 -5.79 -19.61 12.85
C ARG A 419 -5.95 -18.22 12.24
N ALA A 420 -4.95 -17.75 11.47
CA ALA A 420 -5.03 -16.49 10.75
C ALA A 420 -6.24 -16.46 9.79
N ILE A 421 -6.40 -17.50 8.97
CA ILE A 421 -7.47 -17.59 7.97
C ILE A 421 -8.86 -17.54 8.62
N GLN A 422 -9.02 -18.23 9.74
CA GLN A 422 -10.28 -18.31 10.49
C GLN A 422 -10.62 -17.04 11.28
N ARG A 423 -9.64 -16.12 11.44
CA ARG A 423 -9.79 -14.93 12.27
C ARG A 423 -9.80 -13.66 11.43
N PRO A 424 -10.99 -13.14 11.08
CA PRO A 424 -11.07 -11.81 10.46
C PRO A 424 -10.67 -10.71 11.45
N ALA A 425 -10.12 -9.62 10.94
CA ALA A 425 -9.82 -8.43 11.73
C ALA A 425 -11.14 -7.77 12.16
N ASN A 426 -11.50 -7.97 13.42
CA ASN A 426 -12.75 -7.45 13.97
C ASN A 426 -12.54 -5.98 14.38
N ARG A 427 -12.95 -5.03 13.52
CA ARG A 427 -12.91 -3.59 13.80
C ARG A 427 -14.33 -3.05 13.77
N ALA A 428 -14.93 -3.00 14.95
CA ALA A 428 -16.27 -2.48 15.11
C ALA A 428 -16.32 -0.99 14.71
N SER A 429 -17.00 -0.68 13.62
CA SER A 429 -17.31 0.71 13.21
C SER A 429 -18.79 1.06 13.47
N GLY A 430 -19.66 0.05 13.55
CA GLY A 430 -21.11 0.21 13.53
C GLY A 430 -21.64 0.79 12.21
N LEU A 431 -20.79 1.00 11.20
CA LEU A 431 -21.17 1.58 9.91
C LEU A 431 -22.00 0.59 9.10
N ARG A 432 -21.57 -0.69 9.03
CA ARG A 432 -22.26 -1.74 8.26
C ARG A 432 -23.73 -1.90 8.59
N SER A 433 -24.11 -1.71 9.87
CA SER A 433 -25.51 -1.83 10.32
C SER A 433 -26.36 -0.57 10.02
N ARG A 434 -25.71 0.50 9.55
CA ARG A 434 -26.38 1.78 9.24
C ARG A 434 -26.42 2.08 7.74
N LEU A 435 -25.66 1.38 6.95
CA LEU A 435 -25.70 1.40 5.49
C LEU A 435 -26.78 0.47 4.98
#